data_48ee7e6acaf68d9ec68cf546b0debb01
#
_entry.id   48ee7e6acaf68d9ec68cf546b0debb01
#
_cell.length_a   1.000
_cell.length_b   1.000
_cell.length_c   1.000
_cell.angle_alpha   90.00
_cell.angle_beta   90.00
_cell.angle_gamma   90.00
#
_symmetry.space_group_name_H-M   'P 1'
#
loop_
_entity.id
_entity.type
_entity.pdbx_description
1 polymer ?
#
loop_
_entity_poly.entity_id
_entity_poly.type
_entity_poly.pdbx_seq_one_letter_code
_entity_poly.pdbx_strand_id
1 'polypeptide(L)'
;GAIGSLDWIEQPDKPIVSMHGDQDGTVPYSDNAVTLFGLDVQVYGSYVINETMNDLGNSSILHTYVGEDHVPFTNNMNFEIDYTTDFLYDSVCENSAFDTGDLNEDSEINILDVIILVNIILSGEYLIAGDLNGDSSLNILDIVQLVNIILN
;
A
#
# COMPACT_ATOMS: atom_id res chain seq x y z
N GLY A 1 -8.24 10.60 10.54
CA GLY A 1 -9.20 11.20 9.61
C GLY A 1 -10.63 10.70 9.80
N ALA A 2 -11.56 11.27 9.07
CA ALA A 2 -12.95 10.85 9.07
C ALA A 2 -13.58 11.07 7.69
N ILE A 3 -14.62 10.29 7.36
CA ILE A 3 -15.39 10.40 6.11
C ILE A 3 -16.87 10.63 6.40
N GLY A 4 -17.61 11.22 5.44
CA GLY A 4 -19.02 11.56 5.58
C GLY A 4 -20.00 10.42 5.25
N SER A 5 -19.56 9.37 4.56
CA SER A 5 -20.36 8.18 4.26
C SER A 5 -19.48 6.95 4.12
N LEU A 6 -19.93 5.81 4.65
CA LEU A 6 -19.29 4.52 4.46
C LEU A 6 -19.52 3.96 3.04
N ASP A 7 -20.54 4.44 2.33
CA ASP A 7 -20.79 4.06 0.93
C ASP A 7 -19.69 4.53 -0.03
N TRP A 8 -18.75 5.36 0.45
CA TRP A 8 -17.57 5.77 -0.32
C TRP A 8 -16.44 4.73 -0.29
N ILE A 9 -16.57 3.70 0.57
CA ILE A 9 -15.64 2.59 0.63
C ILE A 9 -16.19 1.48 -0.27
N GLU A 10 -15.45 1.16 -1.32
CA GLU A 10 -15.82 0.15 -2.31
C GLU A 10 -14.83 -1.03 -2.29
N GLN A 11 -15.09 -2.07 -3.08
CA GLN A 11 -14.15 -3.17 -3.28
C GLN A 11 -13.90 -3.35 -4.80
N PRO A 12 -12.62 -3.38 -5.25
CA PRO A 12 -11.40 -3.17 -4.47
C PRO A 12 -11.11 -1.69 -4.21
N ASP A 13 -10.71 -1.36 -2.98
CA ASP A 13 -10.20 -0.04 -2.62
C ASP A 13 -8.70 -0.11 -2.27
N LYS A 14 -8.04 1.03 -2.23
CA LYS A 14 -6.60 1.09 -1.96
C LYS A 14 -6.32 0.81 -0.48
N PRO A 15 -5.15 0.18 -0.17
CA PRO A 15 -4.74 -0.05 1.21
C PRO A 15 -4.71 1.25 2.03
N ILE A 16 -5.18 1.19 3.28
CA ILE A 16 -5.22 2.34 4.19
C ILE A 16 -4.43 2.05 5.47
N VAL A 17 -3.52 2.95 5.83
CA VAL A 17 -2.92 3.02 7.16
C VAL A 17 -3.54 4.19 7.92
N SER A 18 -4.05 3.93 9.09
CA SER A 18 -4.60 4.96 9.98
C SER A 18 -3.88 4.97 11.31
N MET A 19 -3.66 6.17 11.83
CA MET A 19 -3.13 6.42 13.17
C MET A 19 -4.02 7.46 13.84
N HIS A 20 -4.60 7.13 15.03
CA HIS A 20 -5.61 7.99 15.65
C HIS A 20 -5.61 7.86 17.16
N GLY A 21 -5.76 8.99 17.87
CA GLY A 21 -6.02 9.02 19.29
C GLY A 21 -7.48 8.65 19.60
N ASP A 22 -7.73 7.76 20.56
CA ASP A 22 -9.08 7.33 20.88
C ASP A 22 -9.90 8.38 21.66
N GLN A 23 -9.22 9.43 22.17
CA GLN A 23 -9.84 10.59 22.84
C GLN A 23 -9.84 11.85 21.97
N ASP A 24 -9.69 11.70 20.64
CA ASP A 24 -9.68 12.85 19.73
C ASP A 24 -10.99 13.63 19.79
N GLY A 25 -10.91 14.82 20.37
CA GLY A 25 -12.03 15.75 20.52
C GLY A 25 -12.30 16.61 19.27
N THR A 26 -11.43 16.53 18.25
CA THR A 26 -11.51 17.34 17.03
C THR A 26 -12.07 16.53 15.86
N VAL A 27 -11.51 15.34 15.65
CA VAL A 27 -11.96 14.41 14.62
C VAL A 27 -12.38 13.11 15.32
N PRO A 28 -13.63 12.68 15.24
CA PRO A 28 -14.09 11.48 15.92
C PRO A 28 -13.25 10.24 15.56
N TYR A 29 -12.85 9.47 16.57
CA TYR A 29 -12.18 8.20 16.41
C TYR A 29 -13.12 7.11 15.86
N SER A 30 -14.36 7.09 16.38
CA SER A 30 -15.44 6.23 15.93
C SER A 30 -16.46 7.01 15.08
N ASP A 31 -17.72 6.64 15.13
CA ASP A 31 -18.82 7.38 14.50
C ASP A 31 -19.33 8.48 15.44
N ASN A 32 -19.52 9.67 14.91
CA ASN A 32 -20.10 10.79 15.67
C ASN A 32 -20.65 11.88 14.73
N ALA A 33 -21.44 12.80 15.29
CA ALA A 33 -21.83 14.00 14.60
C ALA A 33 -20.88 15.14 14.94
N VAL A 34 -20.41 15.87 13.92
CA VAL A 34 -19.67 17.13 14.08
C VAL A 34 -20.52 18.30 13.63
N THR A 35 -20.52 19.37 14.41
CA THR A 35 -21.28 20.58 14.06
C THR A 35 -20.44 21.47 13.14
N LEU A 36 -20.84 21.59 11.89
CA LEU A 36 -20.22 22.48 10.89
C LEU A 36 -21.22 23.55 10.47
N PHE A 37 -20.87 24.81 10.69
CA PHE A 37 -21.74 25.99 10.35
C PHE A 37 -23.15 25.91 10.94
N GLY A 38 -23.30 25.29 12.13
CA GLY A 38 -24.57 25.11 12.82
C GLY A 38 -25.43 23.94 12.31
N LEU A 39 -24.86 23.07 11.49
CA LEU A 39 -25.46 21.82 11.03
C LEU A 39 -24.70 20.64 11.61
N ASP A 40 -25.40 19.66 12.14
CA ASP A 40 -24.80 18.42 12.59
C ASP A 40 -24.62 17.48 11.38
N VAL A 41 -23.38 17.12 11.12
CA VAL A 41 -23.00 16.23 10.03
C VAL A 41 -22.46 14.94 10.63
N GLN A 42 -23.06 13.80 10.27
CA GLN A 42 -22.54 12.50 10.67
C GLN A 42 -21.19 12.26 9.96
N VAL A 43 -20.22 11.81 10.72
CA VAL A 43 -18.91 11.40 10.21
C VAL A 43 -18.48 10.07 10.84
N TYR A 44 -17.64 9.34 10.11
CA TYR A 44 -17.11 8.04 10.50
C TYR A 44 -15.60 8.16 10.61
N GLY A 45 -15.09 7.90 11.81
CA GLY A 45 -13.67 8.00 12.13
C GLY A 45 -12.86 6.78 11.73
N SER A 46 -11.56 6.84 12.01
CA SER A 46 -10.61 5.82 11.57
C SER A 46 -10.93 4.42 12.06
N TYR A 47 -11.54 4.26 13.22
CA TYR A 47 -11.95 2.96 13.73
C TYR A 47 -13.02 2.31 12.85
N VAL A 48 -14.09 3.03 12.54
CA VAL A 48 -15.20 2.52 11.70
C VAL A 48 -14.75 2.31 10.25
N ILE A 49 -13.92 3.23 9.74
CA ILE A 49 -13.32 3.08 8.41
C ILE A 49 -12.51 1.78 8.33
N ASN A 50 -11.64 1.54 9.31
CA ASN A 50 -10.79 0.35 9.35
C ASN A 50 -11.62 -0.94 9.42
N GLU A 51 -12.67 -0.99 10.25
CA GLU A 51 -13.57 -2.15 10.30
C GLU A 51 -14.28 -2.35 8.97
N THR A 52 -14.87 -1.30 8.38
CA THR A 52 -15.59 -1.38 7.12
C THR A 52 -14.67 -1.84 5.97
N MET A 53 -13.45 -1.31 5.90
CA MET A 53 -12.46 -1.74 4.91
C MET A 53 -12.18 -3.24 4.99
N ASN A 54 -11.89 -3.73 6.19
CA ASN A 54 -11.58 -5.15 6.41
C ASN A 54 -12.79 -6.06 6.19
N ASP A 55 -13.98 -5.64 6.58
CA ASP A 55 -15.23 -6.39 6.33
C ASP A 55 -15.54 -6.55 4.84
N LEU A 56 -15.18 -5.55 4.03
CA LEU A 56 -15.28 -5.61 2.57
C LEU A 56 -14.14 -6.39 1.90
N GLY A 57 -13.13 -6.84 2.67
CA GLY A 57 -11.96 -7.55 2.17
C GLY A 57 -10.87 -6.65 1.60
N ASN A 58 -10.92 -5.34 1.86
CA ASN A 58 -9.84 -4.41 1.57
C ASN A 58 -8.77 -4.44 2.67
N SER A 59 -7.53 -4.10 2.33
CA SER A 59 -6.44 -4.03 3.30
C SER A 59 -6.49 -2.72 4.10
N SER A 60 -6.67 -2.81 5.42
CA SER A 60 -6.63 -1.64 6.30
C SER A 60 -6.05 -1.99 7.66
N ILE A 61 -5.15 -1.14 8.17
CA ILE A 61 -4.65 -1.22 9.54
C ILE A 61 -4.85 0.10 10.28
N LEU A 62 -5.07 -0.02 11.60
CA LEU A 62 -5.26 1.11 12.49
C LEU A 62 -4.35 0.97 13.71
N HIS A 63 -3.47 1.95 13.91
CA HIS A 63 -2.79 2.13 15.19
C HIS A 63 -3.55 3.13 16.07
N THR A 64 -3.99 2.67 17.23
CA THR A 64 -4.71 3.48 18.20
C THR A 64 -3.77 4.00 19.28
N TYR A 65 -3.67 5.31 19.42
CA TYR A 65 -2.99 5.95 20.56
C TYR A 65 -3.98 6.08 21.72
N VAL A 66 -3.89 5.13 22.65
CA VAL A 66 -4.84 5.02 23.77
C VAL A 66 -4.69 6.20 24.74
N GLY A 67 -5.81 6.91 24.97
CA GLY A 67 -5.87 8.07 25.88
C GLY A 67 -5.38 9.36 25.25
N GLU A 68 -4.98 9.37 23.98
CA GLU A 68 -4.46 10.55 23.28
C GLU A 68 -5.54 11.28 22.49
N ASP A 69 -5.36 12.59 22.38
CA ASP A 69 -6.21 13.53 21.65
C ASP A 69 -5.73 13.66 20.19
N HIS A 70 -6.11 14.74 19.54
CA HIS A 70 -5.80 15.04 18.15
C HIS A 70 -4.28 15.16 17.90
N VAL A 71 -3.77 14.53 16.82
CA VAL A 71 -2.35 14.54 16.41
C VAL A 71 -1.38 14.01 17.48
N PRO A 72 -1.47 12.73 17.86
CA PRO A 72 -0.63 12.14 18.92
C PRO A 72 0.83 11.83 18.51
N PHE A 73 1.24 12.12 17.28
CA PHE A 73 2.49 11.63 16.65
C PHE A 73 3.80 12.27 17.13
N THR A 74 3.82 13.05 18.18
CA THR A 74 4.98 13.91 18.47
C THR A 74 6.20 13.20 19.03
N ASN A 75 6.11 11.93 19.42
CA ASN A 75 7.15 11.28 20.19
C ASN A 75 7.71 9.95 19.64
N ASN A 76 7.20 9.43 18.52
CA ASN A 76 7.60 8.10 18.03
C ASN A 76 7.61 7.92 16.51
N MET A 77 8.15 8.93 15.82
CA MET A 77 8.17 8.99 14.34
C MET A 77 8.80 7.75 13.68
N ASN A 78 9.80 7.12 14.31
CA ASN A 78 10.43 5.92 13.75
C ASN A 78 9.45 4.74 13.74
N PHE A 79 8.69 4.54 14.84
CA PHE A 79 7.64 3.50 14.87
C PHE A 79 6.58 3.74 13.79
N GLU A 80 6.14 4.97 13.62
CA GLU A 80 5.10 5.33 12.65
C GLU A 80 5.57 5.10 11.21
N ILE A 81 6.84 5.42 10.91
CA ILE A 81 7.45 5.14 9.61
C ILE A 81 7.53 3.63 9.38
N ASP A 82 8.10 2.87 10.32
CA ASP A 82 8.26 1.42 10.19
C ASP A 82 6.88 0.75 10.03
N TYR A 83 5.91 1.07 10.90
CA TYR A 83 4.55 0.53 10.86
C TYR A 83 3.84 0.80 9.53
N THR A 84 4.00 2.02 8.99
CA THR A 84 3.40 2.40 7.70
C THR A 84 4.12 1.73 6.54
N THR A 85 5.45 1.72 6.57
CA THR A 85 6.27 1.17 5.49
C THR A 85 6.07 -0.33 5.36
N ASP A 86 6.10 -1.07 6.46
CA ASP A 86 5.90 -2.53 6.46
C ASP A 86 4.54 -2.90 5.86
N PHE A 87 3.46 -2.25 6.34
CA PHE A 87 2.12 -2.51 5.82
C PHE A 87 1.98 -2.16 4.32
N LEU A 88 2.48 -1.00 3.91
CA LEU A 88 2.37 -0.58 2.51
C LEU A 88 3.25 -1.44 1.60
N TYR A 89 4.42 -1.86 2.08
CA TYR A 89 5.26 -2.80 1.35
C TYR A 89 4.54 -4.13 1.12
N ASP A 90 4.00 -4.74 2.17
CA ASP A 90 3.26 -6.00 2.09
C ASP A 90 1.99 -5.86 1.20
N SER A 91 1.29 -4.74 1.32
CA SER A 91 0.02 -4.52 0.61
C SER A 91 0.19 -4.18 -0.87
N VAL A 92 1.30 -3.52 -1.23
CA VAL A 92 1.52 -2.96 -2.58
C VAL A 92 2.61 -3.73 -3.31
N CYS A 93 3.67 -4.17 -2.62
CA CYS A 93 4.81 -4.84 -3.22
C CYS A 93 4.69 -6.37 -3.20
N GLU A 94 4.16 -6.97 -2.10
CA GLU A 94 3.93 -8.43 -2.07
C GLU A 94 2.68 -8.86 -2.82
N ASN A 95 1.62 -8.01 -2.87
CA ASN A 95 0.41 -8.27 -3.67
C ASN A 95 0.45 -7.69 -5.09
N SER A 96 1.36 -6.82 -5.42
CA SER A 96 1.88 -6.80 -6.76
C SER A 96 2.79 -8.05 -6.82
N ALA A 97 2.26 -9.17 -7.28
CA ALA A 97 3.08 -10.00 -8.11
C ALA A 97 3.56 -9.07 -9.25
N PHE A 98 4.69 -8.41 -9.05
CA PHE A 98 5.57 -8.23 -10.17
C PHE A 98 5.84 -9.67 -10.59
N ASP A 99 5.15 -10.11 -11.64
CA ASP A 99 5.52 -11.35 -12.29
C ASP A 99 6.97 -11.12 -12.67
N THR A 100 7.87 -11.69 -11.84
CA THR A 100 9.30 -11.50 -12.01
C THR A 100 9.59 -11.97 -13.41
N GLY A 101 9.91 -11.03 -14.30
CA GLY A 101 10.07 -11.31 -15.72
C GLY A 101 9.02 -10.69 -16.63
N ASP A 102 7.87 -10.20 -16.15
CA ASP A 102 6.93 -9.36 -16.92
C ASP A 102 7.35 -7.88 -16.75
N LEU A 103 8.16 -7.41 -17.68
CA LEU A 103 8.77 -6.07 -17.59
C LEU A 103 7.98 -5.00 -18.30
N ASN A 104 6.97 -5.39 -19.10
CA ASN A 104 6.07 -4.48 -19.79
C ASN A 104 4.69 -4.41 -19.12
N GLU A 105 4.45 -5.22 -18.08
CA GLU A 105 3.21 -5.28 -17.29
C GLU A 105 1.97 -5.66 -18.15
N ASP A 106 2.17 -6.52 -19.19
CA ASP A 106 1.07 -6.99 -20.04
C ASP A 106 0.47 -8.32 -19.55
N SER A 107 0.97 -8.86 -18.44
CA SER A 107 0.61 -10.14 -17.82
C SER A 107 1.05 -11.37 -18.64
N GLU A 108 1.97 -11.20 -19.57
CA GLU A 108 2.57 -12.29 -20.37
C GLU A 108 4.10 -12.21 -20.33
N ILE A 109 4.75 -13.21 -19.75
CA ILE A 109 6.22 -13.29 -19.82
C ILE A 109 6.64 -13.83 -21.20
N ASN A 110 7.20 -12.96 -22.04
CA ASN A 110 7.53 -13.30 -23.42
C ASN A 110 8.81 -12.60 -23.92
N ILE A 111 9.08 -12.70 -25.22
CA ILE A 111 10.29 -12.14 -25.83
C ILE A 111 10.37 -10.60 -25.73
N LEU A 112 9.26 -9.90 -25.55
CA LEU A 112 9.25 -8.45 -25.40
C LEU A 112 9.92 -8.04 -24.07
N ASP A 113 9.73 -8.82 -23.02
CA ASP A 113 10.37 -8.59 -21.72
C ASP A 113 11.88 -8.79 -21.79
N VAL A 114 12.33 -9.79 -22.56
CA VAL A 114 13.77 -9.98 -22.82
C VAL A 114 14.38 -8.76 -23.49
N ILE A 115 13.67 -8.16 -24.46
CA ILE A 115 14.13 -6.93 -25.13
C ILE A 115 14.21 -5.76 -24.14
N ILE A 116 13.23 -5.62 -23.27
CA ILE A 116 13.20 -4.58 -22.25
C ILE A 116 14.35 -4.81 -21.25
N LEU A 117 14.53 -6.02 -20.75
CA LEU A 117 15.62 -6.35 -19.84
C LEU A 117 17.01 -6.02 -20.41
N VAL A 118 17.24 -6.40 -21.67
CA VAL A 118 18.49 -6.05 -22.38
C VAL A 118 18.69 -4.52 -22.40
N ASN A 119 17.65 -3.73 -22.71
CA ASN A 119 17.75 -2.30 -22.76
C ASN A 119 18.04 -1.68 -21.40
N ILE A 120 17.42 -2.18 -20.32
CA ILE A 120 17.66 -1.74 -18.94
C ILE A 120 19.12 -2.02 -18.55
N ILE A 121 19.62 -3.23 -18.82
CA ILE A 121 21.02 -3.59 -18.57
C ILE A 121 21.99 -2.68 -19.33
N LEU A 122 21.69 -2.36 -20.59
CA LEU A 122 22.54 -1.48 -21.40
C LEU A 122 22.49 -0.01 -20.94
N SER A 123 21.39 0.43 -20.36
CA SER A 123 21.28 1.79 -19.81
C SER A 123 21.96 1.93 -18.44
N GLY A 124 22.26 0.81 -17.77
CA GLY A 124 22.80 0.78 -16.41
C GLY A 124 21.77 1.14 -15.34
N GLU A 125 20.49 1.10 -15.68
CA GLU A 125 19.39 1.24 -14.72
C GLU A 125 19.14 -0.07 -13.98
N TYR A 126 18.51 0.00 -12.82
CA TYR A 126 18.11 -1.17 -12.04
C TYR A 126 16.58 -1.24 -11.94
N LEU A 127 16.03 -2.40 -12.25
CA LEU A 127 14.61 -2.70 -12.09
C LEU A 127 14.47 -4.04 -11.36
N ILE A 128 13.82 -4.05 -10.21
CA ILE A 128 13.70 -5.24 -9.35
C ILE A 128 13.00 -6.41 -10.05
N ALA A 129 11.99 -6.14 -10.90
CA ALA A 129 11.29 -7.16 -11.69
C ALA A 129 12.19 -7.88 -12.70
N GLY A 130 13.34 -7.29 -13.05
CA GLY A 130 14.33 -7.86 -13.94
C GLY A 130 15.44 -8.65 -13.24
N ASP A 131 15.55 -8.55 -11.92
CA ASP A 131 16.53 -9.32 -11.11
C ASP A 131 15.94 -10.69 -10.77
N LEU A 132 16.03 -11.61 -11.75
CA LEU A 132 15.40 -12.92 -11.65
C LEU A 132 16.17 -13.87 -10.73
N ASN A 133 17.46 -13.63 -10.53
CA ASN A 133 18.30 -14.45 -9.66
C ASN A 133 18.40 -13.92 -8.22
N GLY A 134 17.93 -12.67 -7.95
CA GLY A 134 17.92 -12.06 -6.63
C GLY A 134 19.31 -11.65 -6.13
N ASP A 135 20.29 -11.42 -7.03
CA ASP A 135 21.65 -11.04 -6.63
C ASP A 135 21.86 -9.52 -6.52
N SER A 136 20.80 -8.75 -6.70
CA SER A 136 20.78 -7.27 -6.70
C SER A 136 21.60 -6.64 -7.83
N SER A 137 21.80 -7.36 -8.94
CA SER A 137 22.53 -6.89 -10.11
C SER A 137 21.84 -7.31 -11.39
N LEU A 138 21.41 -6.37 -12.24
CA LEU A 138 20.89 -6.72 -13.56
C LEU A 138 22.05 -7.03 -14.52
N ASN A 139 22.08 -8.26 -15.01
CA ASN A 139 23.15 -8.74 -15.91
C ASN A 139 22.67 -9.87 -16.84
N ILE A 140 23.61 -10.46 -17.57
CA ILE A 140 23.30 -11.53 -18.53
C ILE A 140 22.67 -12.79 -17.88
N LEU A 141 22.88 -13.03 -16.59
CA LEU A 141 22.33 -14.20 -15.90
C LEU A 141 20.81 -14.09 -15.77
N ASP A 142 20.29 -12.87 -15.58
CA ASP A 142 18.86 -12.61 -15.53
C ASP A 142 18.20 -12.83 -16.88
N ILE A 143 18.86 -12.40 -17.96
CA ILE A 143 18.39 -12.68 -19.33
C ILE A 143 18.30 -14.19 -19.57
N VAL A 144 19.30 -14.96 -19.15
CA VAL A 144 19.28 -16.41 -19.29
C VAL A 144 18.14 -17.03 -18.48
N GLN A 145 17.88 -16.56 -17.27
CA GLN A 145 16.76 -17.04 -16.48
C GLN A 145 15.41 -16.70 -17.11
N LEU A 146 15.24 -15.46 -17.59
CA LEU A 146 14.02 -15.03 -18.28
C LEU A 146 13.73 -15.88 -19.51
N VAL A 147 14.76 -16.14 -20.34
CA VAL A 147 14.62 -17.01 -21.50
C VAL A 147 14.26 -18.45 -21.09
N ASN A 148 14.81 -18.97 -19.99
CA ASN A 148 14.42 -20.28 -19.49
C ASN A 148 12.95 -20.34 -19.02
N ILE A 149 12.43 -19.27 -18.42
CA ILE A 149 11.00 -19.18 -18.03
C ILE A 149 10.12 -19.23 -19.29
N ILE A 150 10.46 -18.49 -20.33
CA ILE A 150 9.70 -18.43 -21.59
C ILE A 150 9.68 -19.79 -22.32
N LEU A 151 10.72 -20.59 -22.20
CA LEU A 151 10.87 -21.84 -22.95
C LEU A 151 10.30 -23.07 -22.21
N ASN A 152 9.87 -22.95 -20.95
CA ASN A 152 9.31 -24.06 -20.16
C ASN A 152 7.80 -23.93 -19.96
#